data_f98e45c99806391ae75f0a53db50f53d
#
_entry.id   f98e45c99806391ae75f0a53db50f53d
#
_cell.length_a   1.000
_cell.length_b   1.000
_cell.length_c   1.000
_cell.angle_alpha   90.00
_cell.angle_beta   90.00
_cell.angle_gamma   90.00
#
_symmetry.space_group_name_H-M   'P 1'
#
loop_
_entity.id
_entity.type
_entity.pdbx_description
1 polymer ?
#
loop_
_entity_poly.entity_id
_entity_poly.type
_entity_poly.pdbx_seq_one_letter_code
_entity_poly.pdbx_strand_id
1 'polypeptide(L)'
;MHKRASSVPQTVRERFPNLFAAAMLWLACVAYLFYLGMPAFVAQMAKDWHYTASQQGLIAMAEVTGNAVGALSLAFVIRGRTALVTFACGLLVLVAGNAAMLAEPPFWLAYCARTFAGIGGGIVAGTSVRYLSLDPRSGTLLPLMVFCQYLGMILLTSVVAHWMGSIGASLALCAALPAVSLAVLWFFMDGCKVVGESAHGERPAVHSGGAWLVLASMSFLYASAGVTWTFLESVGIASGLAQNQVGKAIGAAGIPAGVACLCMPILLRRGWTVPTGAVFLGLCTAGALVLSAPLTPWAFAAGATAFFVGWTAGGVAQYAMLPAFDPVGRHIALIPACAGIGSALGSSMGGYIIDTSSFALAYEIAAAFAALAVASMLAANWLGSKRRALGGIQLRSPTH
;
A
#
# COMPACT_ATOMS: atom_id res chain seq x y z
N MET A 1 -26.76 -17.82 49.20
CA MET A 1 -25.40 -17.84 48.62
C MET A 1 -25.42 -17.18 47.27
N HIS A 2 -25.18 -15.85 47.19
CA HIS A 2 -25.03 -15.13 45.93
C HIS A 2 -23.62 -15.37 45.39
N LYS A 3 -23.51 -16.11 44.26
CA LYS A 3 -22.31 -16.19 43.47
C LYS A 3 -22.01 -14.79 42.93
N ARG A 4 -20.98 -14.10 43.46
CA ARG A 4 -20.40 -12.93 42.83
C ARG A 4 -19.92 -13.38 41.44
N ALA A 5 -20.57 -12.91 40.40
CA ALA A 5 -20.05 -12.99 39.05
C ALA A 5 -18.73 -12.24 39.04
N SER A 6 -17.62 -12.96 38.89
CA SER A 6 -16.31 -12.35 38.64
C SER A 6 -16.40 -11.57 37.33
N SER A 7 -16.48 -10.26 37.41
CA SER A 7 -16.42 -9.40 36.23
C SER A 7 -15.03 -9.57 35.62
N VAL A 8 -14.97 -10.32 34.51
CA VAL A 8 -13.78 -10.34 33.67
C VAL A 8 -13.48 -8.88 33.26
N PRO A 9 -12.26 -8.39 33.47
CA PRO A 9 -11.95 -7.00 33.09
C PRO A 9 -12.20 -6.82 31.59
N GLN A 10 -13.11 -5.87 31.25
CA GLN A 10 -13.38 -5.54 29.85
C GLN A 10 -12.11 -4.95 29.22
N THR A 11 -11.76 -5.45 28.05
CA THR A 11 -10.62 -4.90 27.28
C THR A 11 -10.96 -3.47 26.84
N VAL A 12 -9.94 -2.63 26.61
CA VAL A 12 -10.10 -1.26 26.08
C VAL A 12 -10.93 -1.27 24.78
N ARG A 13 -10.79 -2.30 23.96
CA ARG A 13 -11.57 -2.50 22.73
C ARG A 13 -13.07 -2.59 23.01
N GLU A 14 -13.47 -3.30 24.05
CA GLU A 14 -14.89 -3.48 24.42
C GLU A 14 -15.47 -2.22 25.09
N ARG A 15 -14.65 -1.53 25.88
CA ARG A 15 -15.05 -0.33 26.59
C ARG A 15 -15.14 0.91 25.70
N PHE A 16 -14.20 1.05 24.75
CA PHE A 16 -14.07 2.24 23.87
C PHE A 16 -13.82 1.83 22.41
N PRO A 17 -14.80 1.20 21.72
CA PRO A 17 -14.60 0.64 20.38
C PRO A 17 -14.24 1.69 19.31
N ASN A 18 -14.76 2.91 19.43
CA ASN A 18 -14.47 3.99 18.50
C ASN A 18 -13.04 4.54 18.68
N LEU A 19 -12.60 4.71 19.92
CA LEU A 19 -11.24 5.15 20.22
C LEU A 19 -10.21 4.09 19.79
N PHE A 20 -10.52 2.82 19.99
CA PHE A 20 -9.68 1.72 19.53
C PHE A 20 -9.57 1.71 18.00
N ALA A 21 -10.69 1.85 17.27
CA ALA A 21 -10.67 1.95 15.81
C ALA A 21 -9.87 3.17 15.33
N ALA A 22 -10.05 4.34 15.95
CA ALA A 22 -9.27 5.54 15.64
C ALA A 22 -7.76 5.34 15.88
N ALA A 23 -7.37 4.64 16.96
CA ALA A 23 -5.98 4.31 17.22
C ALA A 23 -5.40 3.37 16.14
N MET A 24 -6.18 2.38 15.66
CA MET A 24 -5.75 1.50 14.56
C MET A 24 -5.59 2.26 13.24
N LEU A 25 -6.49 3.19 12.93
CA LEU A 25 -6.39 4.07 11.75
C LEU A 25 -5.14 4.94 11.83
N TRP A 26 -4.87 5.54 12.99
CA TRP A 26 -3.68 6.35 13.24
C TRP A 26 -2.40 5.54 13.07
N LEU A 27 -2.30 4.36 13.71
CA LEU A 27 -1.13 3.50 13.63
C LEU A 27 -0.87 3.01 12.19
N ALA A 28 -1.93 2.71 11.43
CA ALA A 28 -1.80 2.36 10.01
C ALA A 28 -1.25 3.52 9.16
N CYS A 29 -1.59 4.78 9.48
CA CYS A 29 -1.02 5.95 8.81
C CYS A 29 0.45 6.17 9.22
N VAL A 30 0.74 6.11 10.52
CA VAL A 30 2.10 6.31 11.06
C VAL A 30 3.07 5.25 10.53
N ALA A 31 2.60 4.01 10.36
CA ALA A 31 3.39 2.91 9.82
C ALA A 31 3.92 3.17 8.39
N TYR A 32 3.19 3.95 7.60
CA TYR A 32 3.49 4.22 6.20
C TYR A 32 3.98 5.66 5.92
N LEU A 33 4.36 6.43 6.95
CA LEU A 33 4.73 7.84 6.76
C LEU A 33 5.77 8.05 5.66
N PHE A 34 6.85 7.28 5.66
CA PHE A 34 7.86 7.39 4.61
C PHE A 34 7.29 7.04 3.23
N TYR A 35 6.53 5.97 3.13
CA TYR A 35 5.90 5.56 1.88
C TYR A 35 4.89 6.60 1.38
N LEU A 36 4.11 7.21 2.28
CA LEU A 36 3.14 8.25 1.93
C LEU A 36 3.81 9.55 1.47
N GLY A 37 4.98 9.87 1.99
CA GLY A 37 5.79 11.02 1.58
C GLY A 37 6.89 10.69 0.57
N MET A 38 6.96 9.48 0.05
CA MET A 38 8.08 8.96 -0.74
C MET A 38 8.52 9.87 -1.91
N PRO A 39 7.63 10.44 -2.74
CA PRO A 39 8.07 11.31 -3.83
C PRO A 39 8.85 12.53 -3.32
N ALA A 40 8.37 13.17 -2.27
CA ALA A 40 9.03 14.32 -1.67
C ALA A 40 10.35 13.94 -1.00
N PHE A 41 10.38 12.82 -0.28
CA PHE A 41 11.60 12.35 0.39
C PHE A 41 12.67 11.92 -0.60
N VAL A 42 12.29 11.26 -1.68
CA VAL A 42 13.21 10.88 -2.77
C VAL A 42 13.80 12.12 -3.46
N ALA A 43 12.97 13.13 -3.76
CA ALA A 43 13.43 14.40 -4.32
C ALA A 43 14.37 15.16 -3.36
N GLN A 44 14.08 15.15 -2.04
CA GLN A 44 14.96 15.71 -1.03
C GLN A 44 16.29 14.96 -0.92
N MET A 45 16.30 13.62 -0.99
CA MET A 45 17.53 12.82 -1.02
C MET A 45 18.41 13.13 -2.24
N ALA A 46 17.80 13.37 -3.40
CA ALA A 46 18.54 13.82 -4.58
C ALA A 46 19.22 15.17 -4.34
N LYS A 47 18.49 16.10 -3.71
CA LYS A 47 18.96 17.46 -3.45
C LYS A 47 20.02 17.51 -2.34
N ASP A 48 19.75 16.88 -1.20
CA ASP A 48 20.54 17.05 0.03
C ASP A 48 21.68 16.04 0.12
N TRP A 49 21.46 14.78 -0.35
CA TRP A 49 22.47 13.71 -0.29
C TRP A 49 23.08 13.35 -1.65
N HIS A 50 22.66 14.01 -2.71
CA HIS A 50 23.13 13.78 -4.09
C HIS A 50 22.96 12.31 -4.54
N TYR A 51 21.94 11.62 -4.05
CA TYR A 51 21.65 10.25 -4.46
C TYR A 51 21.20 10.23 -5.93
N THR A 52 21.78 9.29 -6.71
CA THR A 52 21.33 9.03 -8.08
C THR A 52 19.91 8.45 -8.07
N ALA A 53 19.21 8.48 -9.21
CA ALA A 53 17.87 7.91 -9.30
C ALA A 53 17.87 6.39 -9.00
N SER A 54 18.93 5.66 -9.38
CA SER A 54 19.13 4.26 -9.01
C SER A 54 19.20 4.08 -7.50
N GLN A 55 19.95 4.90 -6.78
CA GLN A 55 20.05 4.85 -5.33
C GLN A 55 18.72 5.17 -4.67
N GLN A 56 18.00 6.17 -5.17
CA GLN A 56 16.66 6.54 -4.72
C GLN A 56 15.66 5.39 -4.90
N GLY A 57 15.66 4.76 -6.08
CA GLY A 57 14.83 3.59 -6.38
C GLY A 57 15.12 2.39 -5.48
N LEU A 58 16.41 2.15 -5.15
CA LEU A 58 16.82 1.11 -4.22
C LEU A 58 16.38 1.42 -2.78
N ILE A 59 16.41 2.67 -2.33
CA ILE A 59 15.87 3.07 -1.01
C ILE A 59 14.36 2.83 -0.94
N ALA A 60 13.62 3.18 -2.00
CA ALA A 60 12.19 2.90 -2.10
C ALA A 60 11.90 1.39 -2.11
N MET A 61 12.70 0.62 -2.85
CA MET A 61 12.64 -0.85 -2.86
C MET A 61 12.87 -1.44 -1.45
N ALA A 62 13.87 -0.93 -0.73
CA ALA A 62 14.20 -1.36 0.64
C ALA A 62 13.01 -1.19 1.58
N GLU A 63 12.37 -0.02 1.54
CA GLU A 63 11.17 0.29 2.34
C GLU A 63 10.03 -0.67 2.05
N VAL A 64 9.66 -0.84 0.78
CA VAL A 64 8.52 -1.67 0.38
C VAL A 64 8.78 -3.16 0.64
N THR A 65 10.00 -3.63 0.39
CA THR A 65 10.41 -5.01 0.70
C THR A 65 10.36 -5.24 2.21
N GLY A 66 10.89 -4.31 3.01
CA GLY A 66 10.79 -4.35 4.45
C GLY A 66 9.34 -4.43 4.93
N ASN A 67 8.44 -3.59 4.39
CA ASN A 67 7.02 -3.61 4.71
C ASN A 67 6.37 -4.98 4.42
N ALA A 68 6.68 -5.58 3.28
CA ALA A 68 6.17 -6.90 2.92
C ALA A 68 6.67 -7.98 3.89
N VAL A 69 7.97 -7.99 4.20
CA VAL A 69 8.57 -8.92 5.17
C VAL A 69 7.96 -8.74 6.57
N GLY A 70 7.80 -7.50 7.02
CA GLY A 70 7.19 -7.17 8.31
C GLY A 70 5.74 -7.66 8.40
N ALA A 71 4.93 -7.42 7.37
CA ALA A 71 3.55 -7.90 7.33
C ALA A 71 3.46 -9.43 7.31
N LEU A 72 4.32 -10.12 6.54
CA LEU A 72 4.38 -11.57 6.48
C LEU A 72 4.85 -12.18 7.81
N SER A 73 5.74 -11.52 8.54
CA SER A 73 6.25 -12.01 9.82
C SER A 73 5.15 -12.21 10.88
N LEU A 74 4.03 -11.49 10.76
CA LEU A 74 2.86 -11.65 11.63
C LEU A 74 2.29 -13.06 11.60
N ALA A 75 2.32 -13.74 10.45
CA ALA A 75 1.81 -15.08 10.30
C ALA A 75 2.69 -16.15 10.98
N PHE A 76 4.00 -15.91 11.07
CA PHE A 76 4.98 -16.92 11.48
C PHE A 76 5.64 -16.63 12.83
N VAL A 77 6.07 -15.38 13.06
CA VAL A 77 6.96 -15.02 14.19
C VAL A 77 6.17 -14.48 15.37
N ILE A 78 5.07 -13.77 15.14
CA ILE A 78 4.37 -13.01 16.18
C ILE A 78 3.11 -13.73 16.69
N ARG A 79 2.98 -15.00 16.36
CA ARG A 79 1.85 -15.83 16.76
C ARG A 79 1.73 -15.92 18.29
N GLY A 80 0.56 -15.60 18.83
CA GLY A 80 0.25 -15.75 20.28
C GLY A 80 0.77 -14.64 21.18
N ARG A 81 1.44 -13.60 20.66
CA ARG A 81 1.85 -12.43 21.45
C ARG A 81 0.71 -11.45 21.67
N THR A 82 0.84 -10.60 22.70
CA THR A 82 -0.13 -9.51 22.92
C THR A 82 0.01 -8.45 21.84
N ALA A 83 -1.09 -7.76 21.53
CA ALA A 83 -1.09 -6.65 20.57
C ALA A 83 -0.08 -5.57 20.96
N LEU A 84 0.02 -5.25 22.26
CA LEU A 84 0.95 -4.27 22.78
C LEU A 84 2.41 -4.62 22.41
N VAL A 85 2.84 -5.86 22.65
CA VAL A 85 4.19 -6.30 22.31
C VAL A 85 4.44 -6.24 20.81
N THR A 86 3.46 -6.63 19.98
CA THR A 86 3.57 -6.62 18.52
C THR A 86 3.72 -5.19 18.00
N PHE A 87 2.87 -4.27 18.43
CA PHE A 87 2.97 -2.86 18.06
C PHE A 87 4.24 -2.21 18.59
N ALA A 88 4.59 -2.47 19.85
CA ALA A 88 5.81 -1.92 20.45
C ALA A 88 7.07 -2.37 19.69
N CYS A 89 7.21 -3.65 19.38
CA CYS A 89 8.32 -4.15 18.55
C CYS A 89 8.37 -3.48 17.18
N GLY A 90 7.22 -3.42 16.48
CA GLY A 90 7.14 -2.79 15.17
C GLY A 90 7.50 -1.30 15.20
N LEU A 91 6.94 -0.55 16.16
CA LEU A 91 7.23 0.89 16.33
C LEU A 91 8.70 1.13 16.74
N LEU A 92 9.27 0.33 17.61
CA LEU A 92 10.70 0.46 17.98
C LEU A 92 11.61 0.24 16.77
N VAL A 93 11.35 -0.79 15.96
CA VAL A 93 12.12 -1.05 14.73
C VAL A 93 11.95 0.10 13.74
N LEU A 94 10.72 0.63 13.57
CA LEU A 94 10.42 1.76 12.71
C LEU A 94 11.15 3.03 13.17
N VAL A 95 11.12 3.33 14.47
CA VAL A 95 11.84 4.48 15.06
C VAL A 95 13.36 4.33 14.88
N ALA A 96 13.91 3.15 15.19
CA ALA A 96 15.35 2.89 15.08
C ALA A 96 15.83 3.06 13.61
N GLY A 97 15.10 2.50 12.64
CA GLY A 97 15.43 2.64 11.23
C GLY A 97 15.37 4.09 10.74
N ASN A 98 14.32 4.85 11.12
CA ASN A 98 14.22 6.28 10.78
C ASN A 98 15.31 7.12 11.49
N ALA A 99 15.61 6.84 12.76
CA ALA A 99 16.65 7.55 13.51
C ALA A 99 18.05 7.28 12.94
N ALA A 100 18.31 6.04 12.48
CA ALA A 100 19.58 5.71 11.83
C ALA A 100 19.82 6.51 10.54
N MET A 101 18.76 6.89 9.83
CA MET A 101 18.85 7.73 8.65
C MET A 101 19.24 9.19 8.96
N LEU A 102 18.97 9.69 10.19
CA LEU A 102 19.31 11.05 10.61
C LEU A 102 20.83 11.28 10.73
N ALA A 103 21.60 10.20 10.87
CA ALA A 103 23.06 10.27 10.89
C ALA A 103 23.69 10.42 9.51
N GLU A 104 22.89 10.62 8.46
CA GLU A 104 23.33 10.71 7.04
C GLU A 104 24.29 9.56 6.66
N PRO A 105 23.85 8.29 6.85
CA PRO A 105 24.73 7.16 6.72
C PRO A 105 25.16 6.94 5.26
N PRO A 106 26.28 6.23 5.03
CA PRO A 106 26.64 5.78 3.69
C PRO A 106 25.49 4.97 3.07
N PHE A 107 25.37 5.01 1.74
CA PHE A 107 24.22 4.47 1.00
C PHE A 107 23.78 3.08 1.44
N TRP A 108 24.71 2.12 1.60
CA TRP A 108 24.35 0.74 1.99
C TRP A 108 23.80 0.65 3.42
N LEU A 109 24.27 1.49 4.31
CA LEU A 109 23.72 1.56 5.66
C LEU A 109 22.35 2.23 5.66
N ALA A 110 22.14 3.26 4.81
CA ALA A 110 20.84 3.85 4.56
C ALA A 110 19.84 2.82 4.01
N TYR A 111 20.27 2.00 3.04
CA TYR A 111 19.48 0.91 2.50
C TYR A 111 19.03 -0.10 3.58
N CYS A 112 19.97 -0.54 4.42
CA CYS A 112 19.66 -1.42 5.55
C CYS A 112 18.70 -0.74 6.54
N ALA A 113 18.95 0.52 6.92
CA ALA A 113 18.11 1.27 7.85
C ALA A 113 16.67 1.41 7.31
N ARG A 114 16.50 1.66 6.01
CA ARG A 114 15.18 1.71 5.36
C ARG A 114 14.49 0.34 5.35
N THR A 115 15.24 -0.73 5.07
CA THR A 115 14.68 -2.10 5.15
C THR A 115 14.16 -2.39 6.55
N PHE A 116 14.93 -2.07 7.59
CA PHE A 116 14.49 -2.24 8.99
C PHE A 116 13.29 -1.37 9.32
N ALA A 117 13.28 -0.09 8.93
CA ALA A 117 12.13 0.79 9.13
C ALA A 117 10.89 0.21 8.43
N GLY A 118 11.02 -0.27 7.19
CA GLY A 118 9.97 -0.95 6.47
C GLY A 118 9.44 -2.18 7.22
N ILE A 119 10.30 -3.05 7.76
CA ILE A 119 9.87 -4.21 8.57
C ILE A 119 9.02 -3.74 9.75
N GLY A 120 9.46 -2.72 10.48
CA GLY A 120 8.69 -2.12 11.57
C GLY A 120 7.32 -1.61 11.11
N GLY A 121 7.30 -0.86 10.00
CA GLY A 121 6.08 -0.36 9.37
C GLY A 121 5.11 -1.48 8.98
N GLY A 122 5.62 -2.53 8.33
CA GLY A 122 4.83 -3.70 7.93
C GLY A 122 4.19 -4.44 9.11
N ILE A 123 4.91 -4.59 10.23
CA ILE A 123 4.37 -5.18 11.46
C ILE A 123 3.22 -4.30 12.00
N VAL A 124 3.43 -3.00 12.11
CA VAL A 124 2.43 -2.07 12.66
C VAL A 124 1.19 -2.00 11.75
N ALA A 125 1.38 -1.79 10.44
CA ALA A 125 0.30 -1.72 9.48
C ALA A 125 -0.49 -3.02 9.37
N GLY A 126 0.20 -4.16 9.26
CA GLY A 126 -0.44 -5.47 9.17
C GLY A 126 -1.26 -5.80 10.42
N THR A 127 -0.74 -5.45 11.62
CA THR A 127 -1.48 -5.61 12.88
C THR A 127 -2.71 -4.71 12.91
N SER A 128 -2.59 -3.44 12.50
CA SER A 128 -3.71 -2.49 12.43
C SER A 128 -4.80 -2.97 11.48
N VAL A 129 -4.44 -3.38 10.25
CA VAL A 129 -5.36 -3.91 9.25
C VAL A 129 -6.10 -5.14 9.80
N ARG A 130 -5.38 -6.04 10.48
CA ARG A 130 -5.99 -7.23 11.09
C ARG A 130 -7.06 -6.87 12.12
N TYR A 131 -6.79 -5.92 13.03
CA TYR A 131 -7.79 -5.49 14.00
C TYR A 131 -8.99 -4.79 13.34
N LEU A 132 -8.76 -3.95 12.33
CA LEU A 132 -9.82 -3.30 11.56
C LEU A 132 -10.67 -4.30 10.77
N SER A 133 -10.07 -5.36 10.23
CA SER A 133 -10.79 -6.41 9.49
C SER A 133 -11.67 -7.28 10.39
N LEU A 134 -11.33 -7.41 11.67
CA LEU A 134 -12.12 -8.15 12.67
C LEU A 134 -13.20 -7.29 13.35
N ASP A 135 -13.30 -6.00 13.04
CA ASP A 135 -14.39 -5.13 13.53
C ASP A 135 -15.65 -5.38 12.68
N PRO A 136 -16.84 -5.45 13.29
CA PRO A 136 -18.12 -5.58 12.55
C PRO A 136 -18.30 -4.48 11.48
N ARG A 137 -17.66 -3.32 11.65
CA ARG A 137 -17.68 -2.17 10.74
C ARG A 137 -16.55 -2.21 9.72
N SER A 138 -15.85 -3.33 9.53
CA SER A 138 -14.69 -3.46 8.63
C SER A 138 -14.95 -2.96 7.21
N GLY A 139 -16.17 -3.16 6.69
CA GLY A 139 -16.60 -2.64 5.39
C GLY A 139 -16.56 -1.11 5.27
N THR A 140 -16.52 -0.37 6.37
CA THR A 140 -16.37 1.09 6.43
C THR A 140 -14.95 1.49 6.89
N LEU A 141 -14.41 0.79 7.88
CA LEU A 141 -13.14 1.15 8.49
C LEU A 141 -11.94 0.92 7.57
N LEU A 142 -11.94 -0.12 6.73
CA LEU A 142 -10.85 -0.37 5.80
C LEU A 142 -10.78 0.69 4.68
N PRO A 143 -11.87 1.06 3.99
CA PRO A 143 -11.86 2.21 3.07
C PRO A 143 -11.50 3.52 3.76
N LEU A 144 -11.98 3.75 4.99
CA LEU A 144 -11.63 4.93 5.78
C LEU A 144 -10.13 4.99 6.09
N MET A 145 -9.49 3.84 6.38
CA MET A 145 -8.04 3.77 6.58
C MET A 145 -7.29 4.24 5.34
N VAL A 146 -7.66 3.76 4.16
CA VAL A 146 -7.03 4.18 2.90
C VAL A 146 -7.27 5.68 2.66
N PHE A 147 -8.47 6.19 2.93
CA PHE A 147 -8.77 7.62 2.84
C PHE A 147 -7.89 8.44 3.80
N CYS A 148 -7.71 8.02 5.06
CA CYS A 148 -6.82 8.67 6.02
C CYS A 148 -5.36 8.65 5.53
N GLN A 149 -4.91 7.57 4.90
CA GLN A 149 -3.58 7.50 4.28
C GLN A 149 -3.43 8.52 3.14
N TYR A 150 -4.45 8.73 2.30
CA TYR A 150 -4.43 9.80 1.29
C TYR A 150 -4.38 11.20 1.92
N LEU A 151 -5.11 11.44 3.02
CA LEU A 151 -4.97 12.69 3.77
C LEU A 151 -3.55 12.87 4.33
N GLY A 152 -2.95 11.81 4.86
CA GLY A 152 -1.55 11.82 5.30
C GLY A 152 -0.58 12.11 4.15
N MET A 153 -0.79 11.51 2.99
CA MET A 153 -0.02 11.78 1.76
C MET A 153 -0.13 13.25 1.35
N ILE A 154 -1.35 13.80 1.29
CA ILE A 154 -1.59 15.20 0.95
C ILE A 154 -0.83 16.12 1.92
N LEU A 155 -0.93 15.85 3.21
CA LEU A 155 -0.25 16.63 4.24
C LEU A 155 1.28 16.55 4.08
N LEU A 156 1.83 15.37 3.89
CA LEU A 156 3.28 15.16 3.77
C LEU A 156 3.84 15.80 2.50
N THR A 157 3.21 15.62 1.35
CA THR A 157 3.74 16.11 0.06
C THR A 157 3.48 17.60 -0.16
N SER A 158 2.32 18.12 0.26
CA SER A 158 1.93 19.51 -0.03
C SER A 158 2.30 20.50 1.07
N VAL A 159 2.40 20.06 2.32
CA VAL A 159 2.64 20.93 3.48
C VAL A 159 3.98 20.63 4.10
N VAL A 160 4.15 19.42 4.63
CA VAL A 160 5.30 19.08 5.48
C VAL A 160 6.63 19.17 4.70
N ALA A 161 6.70 18.57 3.51
CA ALA A 161 7.90 18.60 2.69
C ALA A 161 8.32 20.02 2.29
N HIS A 162 7.34 20.89 2.06
CA HIS A 162 7.58 22.30 1.73
C HIS A 162 8.09 23.11 2.94
N TRP A 163 7.51 22.88 4.12
CA TRP A 163 7.85 23.61 5.33
C TRP A 163 9.16 23.12 5.96
N MET A 164 9.46 21.83 5.88
CA MET A 164 10.66 21.26 6.49
C MET A 164 11.93 21.49 5.69
N GLY A 165 11.82 21.65 4.36
CA GLY A 165 12.91 22.09 3.49
C GLY A 165 14.12 21.16 3.36
N SER A 166 14.25 20.11 4.20
CA SER A 166 15.35 19.16 4.20
C SER A 166 14.89 17.73 4.49
N ILE A 167 15.66 16.77 3.98
CA ILE A 167 15.42 15.35 4.23
C ILE A 167 15.58 15.01 5.72
N GLY A 168 16.53 15.61 6.42
CA GLY A 168 16.75 15.38 7.84
C GLY A 168 15.52 15.75 8.68
N ALA A 169 14.89 16.89 8.42
CA ALA A 169 13.66 17.30 9.12
C ALA A 169 12.50 16.35 8.82
N SER A 170 12.35 15.90 7.57
CA SER A 170 11.33 14.94 7.16
C SER A 170 11.52 13.58 7.83
N LEU A 171 12.75 13.10 7.94
CA LEU A 171 13.09 11.86 8.64
C LEU A 171 12.89 11.98 10.17
N ALA A 172 13.18 13.15 10.74
CA ALA A 172 12.91 13.42 12.16
C ALA A 172 11.42 13.29 12.47
N LEU A 173 10.53 13.78 11.59
CA LEU A 173 9.09 13.57 11.71
C LEU A 173 8.72 12.09 11.62
N CYS A 174 9.31 11.35 10.67
CA CYS A 174 9.12 9.91 10.50
C CYS A 174 9.62 9.09 11.70
N ALA A 175 10.54 9.61 12.50
CA ALA A 175 10.97 9.01 13.75
C ALA A 175 10.10 9.44 14.95
N ALA A 176 9.76 10.73 15.03
CA ALA A 176 9.03 11.31 16.16
C ALA A 176 7.59 10.80 16.27
N LEU A 177 6.83 10.72 15.16
CA LEU A 177 5.45 10.29 15.20
C LEU A 177 5.28 8.83 15.66
N PRO A 178 6.07 7.84 15.18
CA PRO A 178 6.05 6.51 15.76
C PRO A 178 6.50 6.46 17.22
N ALA A 179 7.48 7.29 17.63
CA ALA A 179 7.92 7.36 19.02
C ALA A 179 6.81 7.89 19.95
N VAL A 180 6.09 8.94 19.54
CA VAL A 180 4.91 9.43 20.27
C VAL A 180 3.82 8.38 20.30
N SER A 181 3.59 7.68 19.18
CA SER A 181 2.60 6.59 19.11
C SER A 181 2.94 5.45 20.05
N LEU A 182 4.23 5.12 20.24
CA LEU A 182 4.67 4.13 21.19
C LEU A 182 4.36 4.54 22.64
N ALA A 183 4.57 5.81 22.99
CA ALA A 183 4.23 6.34 24.31
C ALA A 183 2.72 6.28 24.57
N VAL A 184 1.91 6.70 23.58
CA VAL A 184 0.45 6.64 23.68
C VAL A 184 -0.06 5.21 23.76
N LEU A 185 0.51 4.30 23.00
CA LEU A 185 0.14 2.87 22.98
C LEU A 185 0.26 2.23 24.36
N TRP A 186 1.29 2.58 25.10
CA TRP A 186 1.50 2.09 26.45
C TRP A 186 0.30 2.33 27.38
N PHE A 187 -0.41 3.42 27.21
CA PHE A 187 -1.60 3.76 28.01
C PHE A 187 -2.88 3.09 27.53
N PHE A 188 -2.97 2.66 26.26
CA PHE A 188 -4.23 2.25 25.64
C PHE A 188 -4.37 0.74 25.35
N MET A 189 -3.29 -0.04 25.38
CA MET A 189 -3.30 -1.42 24.84
C MET A 189 -3.06 -2.51 25.88
N ASP A 190 -3.27 -2.23 27.15
CA ASP A 190 -3.07 -3.24 28.18
C ASP A 190 -4.06 -4.41 28.02
N GLY A 191 -3.55 -5.63 27.88
CA GLY A 191 -4.35 -6.86 27.87
C GLY A 191 -4.92 -7.36 26.53
N CYS A 192 -4.76 -6.64 25.41
CA CYS A 192 -5.25 -7.14 24.11
C CYS A 192 -4.34 -8.26 23.55
N LYS A 193 -4.87 -9.49 23.46
CA LYS A 193 -4.18 -10.60 22.77
C LYS A 193 -4.33 -10.49 21.25
N VAL A 194 -3.26 -10.73 20.50
CA VAL A 194 -3.37 -10.96 19.06
C VAL A 194 -4.19 -12.22 18.85
N VAL A 195 -5.37 -12.07 18.23
CA VAL A 195 -6.24 -13.20 17.90
C VAL A 195 -5.49 -14.11 16.94
N GLY A 196 -5.19 -15.35 17.37
CA GLY A 196 -4.63 -16.37 16.50
C GLY A 196 -5.54 -16.62 15.30
N GLU A 197 -4.98 -16.86 14.13
CA GLU A 197 -5.77 -17.42 13.03
C GLU A 197 -6.36 -18.74 13.48
N SER A 198 -7.67 -18.86 13.40
CA SER A 198 -8.30 -20.18 13.40
C SER A 198 -7.69 -20.93 12.22
N ALA A 199 -7.01 -22.04 12.52
CA ALA A 199 -6.46 -22.91 11.49
C ALA A 199 -7.60 -23.24 10.51
N HIS A 200 -7.58 -22.64 9.32
CA HIS A 200 -8.46 -23.04 8.27
C HIS A 200 -8.07 -24.48 7.94
N GLY A 201 -8.97 -25.41 8.21
CA GLY A 201 -8.75 -26.81 7.93
C GLY A 201 -8.23 -26.99 6.50
N GLU A 202 -7.30 -27.91 6.34
CA GLU A 202 -6.70 -28.26 5.05
C GLU A 202 -7.81 -28.65 4.06
N ARG A 203 -8.24 -27.70 3.25
CA ARG A 203 -9.09 -27.98 2.10
C ARG A 203 -8.21 -28.21 0.88
N PRO A 204 -8.55 -29.18 0.00
CA PRO A 204 -7.73 -29.53 -1.14
C PRO A 204 -7.45 -28.31 -2.02
N ALA A 205 -6.21 -28.22 -2.50
CA ALA A 205 -5.74 -27.11 -3.31
C ALA A 205 -6.42 -27.12 -4.67
N VAL A 206 -7.39 -26.23 -4.88
CA VAL A 206 -7.86 -25.94 -6.23
C VAL A 206 -6.83 -24.99 -6.86
N HIS A 207 -5.97 -25.51 -7.73
CA HIS A 207 -5.05 -24.70 -8.51
C HIS A 207 -5.87 -23.90 -9.53
N SER A 208 -6.13 -22.64 -9.20
CA SER A 208 -6.86 -21.74 -10.09
C SER A 208 -5.88 -20.84 -10.85
N GLY A 209 -5.66 -21.15 -12.15
CA GLY A 209 -4.88 -20.28 -13.03
C GLY A 209 -5.41 -18.83 -13.06
N GLY A 210 -6.72 -18.64 -12.84
CA GLY A 210 -7.34 -17.32 -12.74
C GLY A 210 -6.84 -16.54 -11.52
N ALA A 211 -6.65 -17.19 -10.36
CA ALA A 211 -6.12 -16.52 -9.17
C ALA A 211 -4.67 -16.01 -9.40
N TRP A 212 -3.82 -16.82 -10.04
CA TRP A 212 -2.46 -16.42 -10.38
C TRP A 212 -2.41 -15.25 -11.37
N LEU A 213 -3.34 -15.20 -12.33
CA LEU A 213 -3.44 -14.07 -13.26
C LEU A 213 -3.90 -12.79 -12.55
N VAL A 214 -4.79 -12.87 -11.57
CA VAL A 214 -5.16 -11.71 -10.74
C VAL A 214 -3.98 -11.25 -9.91
N LEU A 215 -3.23 -12.16 -9.29
CA LEU A 215 -2.01 -11.82 -8.54
C LEU A 215 -0.92 -11.20 -9.44
N ALA A 216 -0.72 -11.75 -10.65
CA ALA A 216 0.17 -11.15 -11.65
C ALA A 216 -0.28 -9.74 -12.06
N SER A 217 -1.60 -9.56 -12.29
CA SER A 217 -2.19 -8.25 -12.54
C SER A 217 -1.89 -7.25 -11.42
N MET A 218 -1.98 -7.68 -10.17
CA MET A 218 -1.60 -6.86 -9.01
C MET A 218 -0.11 -6.52 -9.02
N SER A 219 0.76 -7.52 -9.25
CA SER A 219 2.21 -7.27 -9.31
C SER A 219 2.57 -6.26 -10.40
N PHE A 220 1.94 -6.32 -11.55
CA PHE A 220 2.14 -5.35 -12.63
C PHE A 220 1.62 -3.96 -12.28
N LEU A 221 0.44 -3.86 -11.66
CA LEU A 221 -0.08 -2.57 -11.19
C LEU A 221 0.88 -1.93 -10.18
N TYR A 222 1.37 -2.72 -9.22
CA TYR A 222 2.29 -2.20 -8.21
C TYR A 222 3.69 -1.95 -8.77
N ALA A 223 4.12 -2.62 -9.86
CA ALA A 223 5.34 -2.26 -10.57
C ALA A 223 5.19 -0.90 -11.27
N SER A 224 4.06 -0.65 -11.93
CA SER A 224 3.73 0.68 -12.47
C SER A 224 3.73 1.74 -11.36
N ALA A 225 3.11 1.44 -10.22
CA ALA A 225 3.08 2.32 -9.06
C ALA A 225 4.47 2.57 -8.47
N GLY A 226 5.32 1.55 -8.41
CA GLY A 226 6.69 1.67 -7.93
C GLY A 226 7.51 2.68 -8.73
N VAL A 227 7.45 2.65 -10.05
CA VAL A 227 8.08 3.67 -10.91
C VAL A 227 7.45 5.03 -10.68
N THR A 228 6.14 5.11 -10.92
CA THR A 228 5.44 6.40 -11.00
C THR A 228 5.41 7.11 -9.66
N TRP A 229 5.07 6.42 -8.58
CA TRP A 229 4.97 7.02 -7.26
C TRP A 229 6.33 7.48 -6.75
N THR A 230 7.36 6.64 -6.85
CA THR A 230 8.69 6.96 -6.33
C THR A 230 9.27 8.24 -6.94
N PHE A 231 9.10 8.44 -8.24
CA PHE A 231 9.75 9.52 -8.98
C PHE A 231 8.78 10.65 -9.39
N LEU A 232 7.55 10.68 -8.86
CA LEU A 232 6.52 11.63 -9.30
C LEU A 232 6.92 13.09 -9.07
N GLU A 233 7.52 13.42 -7.93
CA GLU A 233 8.02 14.79 -7.67
C GLU A 233 9.24 15.10 -8.53
N SER A 234 10.14 14.13 -8.67
CA SER A 234 11.37 14.29 -9.45
C SER A 234 11.10 14.58 -10.93
N VAL A 235 10.12 13.91 -11.57
CA VAL A 235 9.77 14.18 -12.98
C VAL A 235 9.16 15.57 -13.14
N GLY A 236 8.33 16.01 -12.19
CA GLY A 236 7.77 17.36 -12.21
C GLY A 236 8.87 18.43 -12.15
N ILE A 237 9.81 18.28 -11.21
CA ILE A 237 10.96 19.22 -11.06
C ILE A 237 11.86 19.16 -12.29
N ALA A 238 12.20 17.97 -12.81
CA ALA A 238 13.01 17.80 -14.01
C ALA A 238 12.37 18.42 -15.25
N SER A 239 11.05 18.54 -15.27
CA SER A 239 10.30 19.22 -16.35
C SER A 239 10.23 20.75 -16.17
N GLY A 240 10.93 21.32 -15.18
CA GLY A 240 10.99 22.76 -14.93
C GLY A 240 9.83 23.31 -14.10
N LEU A 241 8.99 22.45 -13.51
CA LEU A 241 7.93 22.89 -12.61
C LEU A 241 8.51 23.26 -11.23
N ALA A 242 7.97 24.32 -10.61
CA ALA A 242 8.37 24.69 -9.27
C ALA A 242 7.95 23.61 -8.25
N GLN A 243 8.82 23.29 -7.29
CA GLN A 243 8.60 22.25 -6.29
C GLN A 243 7.26 22.41 -5.54
N ASN A 244 6.89 23.66 -5.19
CA ASN A 244 5.62 23.95 -4.53
C ASN A 244 4.39 23.68 -5.42
N GLN A 245 4.52 23.84 -6.73
CA GLN A 245 3.44 23.52 -7.69
C GLN A 245 3.29 22.00 -7.80
N VAL A 246 4.41 21.28 -7.89
CA VAL A 246 4.45 19.82 -7.96
C VAL A 246 3.82 19.19 -6.70
N GLY A 247 4.26 19.60 -5.51
CA GLY A 247 3.72 19.11 -4.26
C GLY A 247 2.21 19.36 -4.10
N LYS A 248 1.74 20.58 -4.48
CA LYS A 248 0.31 20.91 -4.47
C LYS A 248 -0.49 20.07 -5.46
N ALA A 249 0.06 19.80 -6.66
CA ALA A 249 -0.60 18.97 -7.67
C ALA A 249 -0.70 17.51 -7.21
N ILE A 250 0.37 16.95 -6.62
CA ILE A 250 0.36 15.61 -6.02
C ILE A 250 -0.69 15.52 -4.91
N GLY A 251 -0.72 16.50 -4.00
CA GLY A 251 -1.71 16.55 -2.94
C GLY A 251 -3.14 16.65 -3.48
N ALA A 252 -3.38 17.54 -4.44
CA ALA A 252 -4.70 17.69 -5.05
C ALA A 252 -5.17 16.40 -5.76
N ALA A 253 -4.25 15.64 -6.40
CA ALA A 253 -4.54 14.37 -7.04
C ALA A 253 -4.95 13.27 -6.03
N GLY A 254 -4.51 13.37 -4.78
CA GLY A 254 -4.90 12.45 -3.70
C GLY A 254 -6.39 12.55 -3.31
N ILE A 255 -7.02 13.72 -3.48
CA ILE A 255 -8.43 13.92 -3.11
C ILE A 255 -9.35 13.03 -3.94
N PRO A 256 -9.36 13.09 -5.30
CA PRO A 256 -10.21 12.23 -6.11
C PRO A 256 -9.88 10.74 -5.96
N ALA A 257 -8.62 10.38 -5.69
CA ALA A 257 -8.23 8.99 -5.42
C ALA A 257 -8.85 8.46 -4.11
N GLY A 258 -8.80 9.24 -3.04
CA GLY A 258 -9.45 8.91 -1.77
C GLY A 258 -10.98 8.80 -1.92
N VAL A 259 -11.61 9.71 -2.65
CA VAL A 259 -13.05 9.66 -2.95
C VAL A 259 -13.39 8.42 -3.80
N ALA A 260 -12.59 8.12 -4.82
CA ALA A 260 -12.78 6.91 -5.63
C ALA A 260 -12.75 5.64 -4.77
N CYS A 261 -11.82 5.53 -3.81
CA CYS A 261 -11.75 4.41 -2.88
C CYS A 261 -13.06 4.23 -2.09
N LEU A 262 -13.62 5.33 -1.57
CA LEU A 262 -14.88 5.30 -0.82
C LEU A 262 -16.10 4.94 -1.69
N CYS A 263 -16.08 5.27 -2.99
CA CYS A 263 -17.15 4.97 -3.93
C CYS A 263 -17.08 3.54 -4.50
N MET A 264 -15.93 2.89 -4.48
CA MET A 264 -15.74 1.55 -5.07
C MET A 264 -16.73 0.49 -4.57
N PRO A 265 -17.08 0.38 -3.27
CA PRO A 265 -18.06 -0.61 -2.81
C PRO A 265 -19.41 -0.51 -3.51
N ILE A 266 -19.82 0.71 -3.94
CA ILE A 266 -21.10 0.94 -4.65
C ILE A 266 -21.06 0.30 -6.04
N LEU A 267 -19.97 0.50 -6.79
CA LEU A 267 -19.76 -0.06 -8.12
C LEU A 267 -19.64 -1.57 -8.09
N LEU A 268 -18.89 -2.09 -7.11
CA LEU A 268 -18.64 -3.53 -6.95
C LEU A 268 -19.92 -4.30 -6.58
N ARG A 269 -20.79 -3.73 -5.74
CA ARG A 269 -22.09 -4.34 -5.40
C ARG A 269 -23.02 -4.51 -6.61
N ARG A 270 -22.85 -3.73 -7.66
CA ARG A 270 -23.58 -3.87 -8.94
C ARG A 270 -23.05 -4.99 -9.85
N GLY A 271 -22.02 -5.72 -9.42
CA GLY A 271 -21.39 -6.78 -10.22
C GLY A 271 -20.45 -6.26 -11.31
N TRP A 272 -20.11 -4.98 -11.31
CA TRP A 272 -19.28 -4.32 -12.35
C TRP A 272 -17.77 -4.43 -12.05
N THR A 273 -17.33 -5.47 -11.37
CA THR A 273 -15.93 -5.62 -10.92
C THR A 273 -14.94 -5.57 -12.09
N VAL A 274 -15.19 -6.33 -13.16
CA VAL A 274 -14.26 -6.40 -14.30
C VAL A 274 -14.28 -5.14 -15.14
N PRO A 275 -15.45 -4.60 -15.57
CA PRO A 275 -15.49 -3.33 -16.31
C PRO A 275 -14.86 -2.18 -15.51
N THR A 276 -15.18 -2.09 -14.24
CA THR A 276 -14.64 -1.06 -13.34
C THR A 276 -13.11 -1.19 -13.24
N GLY A 277 -12.59 -2.40 -13.01
CA GLY A 277 -11.16 -2.64 -12.98
C GLY A 277 -10.47 -2.28 -14.28
N ALA A 278 -11.02 -2.67 -15.43
CA ALA A 278 -10.44 -2.36 -16.74
C ALA A 278 -10.38 -0.84 -17.01
N VAL A 279 -11.44 -0.10 -16.67
CA VAL A 279 -11.49 1.36 -16.82
C VAL A 279 -10.44 2.03 -15.93
N PHE A 280 -10.37 1.67 -14.65
CA PHE A 280 -9.45 2.33 -13.72
C PHE A 280 -7.99 1.93 -13.96
N LEU A 281 -7.68 0.68 -14.29
CA LEU A 281 -6.34 0.29 -14.70
C LEU A 281 -5.94 0.96 -16.04
N GLY A 282 -6.89 1.12 -16.98
CA GLY A 282 -6.69 1.90 -18.18
C GLY A 282 -6.41 3.38 -17.88
N LEU A 283 -7.10 3.97 -16.91
CA LEU A 283 -6.85 5.33 -16.45
C LEU A 283 -5.45 5.46 -15.80
N CYS A 284 -5.00 4.44 -15.04
CA CYS A 284 -3.63 4.37 -14.52
C CYS A 284 -2.60 4.37 -15.66
N THR A 285 -2.83 3.56 -16.70
CA THR A 285 -2.00 3.53 -17.92
C THR A 285 -1.96 4.89 -18.60
N ALA A 286 -3.10 5.52 -18.82
CA ALA A 286 -3.19 6.84 -19.42
C ALA A 286 -2.46 7.91 -18.59
N GLY A 287 -2.61 7.87 -17.28
CA GLY A 287 -1.91 8.77 -16.36
C GLY A 287 -0.39 8.65 -16.48
N ALA A 288 0.15 7.42 -16.51
CA ALA A 288 1.58 7.20 -16.70
C ALA A 288 2.07 7.68 -18.08
N LEU A 289 1.28 7.47 -19.16
CA LEU A 289 1.60 8.00 -20.49
C LEU A 289 1.59 9.54 -20.55
N VAL A 290 0.66 10.19 -19.88
CA VAL A 290 0.66 11.67 -19.79
C VAL A 290 1.93 12.14 -19.07
N LEU A 291 2.37 11.44 -18.03
CA LEU A 291 3.56 11.80 -17.27
C LEU A 291 4.88 11.49 -18.02
N SER A 292 4.86 10.69 -19.09
CA SER A 292 6.03 10.45 -19.96
C SER A 292 6.25 11.56 -21.01
N ALA A 293 5.22 12.35 -21.28
CA ALA A 293 5.26 13.44 -22.27
C ALA A 293 5.85 14.75 -21.67
N PRO A 294 6.18 15.76 -22.48
CA PRO A 294 6.52 17.08 -21.99
C PRO A 294 5.44 17.66 -21.08
N LEU A 295 5.80 18.03 -19.84
CA LEU A 295 4.85 18.37 -18.80
C LEU A 295 4.62 19.88 -18.71
N THR A 296 3.36 20.28 -18.86
CA THR A 296 2.85 21.55 -18.34
C THR A 296 2.29 21.33 -16.92
N PRO A 297 2.08 22.37 -16.10
CA PRO A 297 1.47 22.22 -14.78
C PRO A 297 0.14 21.46 -14.80
N TRP A 298 -0.69 21.69 -15.81
CA TRP A 298 -1.99 21.02 -16.00
C TRP A 298 -1.85 19.57 -16.45
N ALA A 299 -0.91 19.28 -17.36
CA ALA A 299 -0.62 17.92 -17.80
C ALA A 299 -0.11 17.08 -16.64
N PHE A 300 0.80 17.63 -15.82
CA PHE A 300 1.30 16.98 -14.62
C PHE A 300 0.16 16.68 -13.63
N ALA A 301 -0.68 17.67 -13.31
CA ALA A 301 -1.80 17.48 -12.40
C ALA A 301 -2.83 16.45 -12.92
N ALA A 302 -3.14 16.48 -14.22
CA ALA A 302 -4.05 15.53 -14.85
C ALA A 302 -3.47 14.11 -14.87
N GLY A 303 -2.19 13.95 -15.25
CA GLY A 303 -1.49 12.67 -15.24
C GLY A 303 -1.40 12.06 -13.85
N ALA A 304 -1.00 12.84 -12.84
CA ALA A 304 -0.96 12.40 -11.46
C ALA A 304 -2.34 12.00 -10.93
N THR A 305 -3.38 12.79 -11.25
CA THR A 305 -4.77 12.48 -10.84
C THR A 305 -5.27 11.19 -11.49
N ALA A 306 -5.08 11.04 -12.80
CA ALA A 306 -5.48 9.84 -13.53
C ALA A 306 -4.75 8.59 -12.98
N PHE A 307 -3.45 8.72 -12.74
CA PHE A 307 -2.64 7.65 -12.16
C PHE A 307 -3.16 7.24 -10.77
N PHE A 308 -3.36 8.19 -9.84
CA PHE A 308 -3.79 7.86 -8.48
C PHE A 308 -5.18 7.26 -8.42
N VAL A 309 -6.14 7.85 -9.13
CA VAL A 309 -7.51 7.32 -9.22
C VAL A 309 -7.48 5.92 -9.83
N GLY A 310 -6.72 5.75 -10.91
CA GLY A 310 -6.56 4.48 -11.60
C GLY A 310 -5.91 3.41 -10.73
N TRP A 311 -4.81 3.73 -10.06
CA TRP A 311 -4.11 2.83 -9.15
C TRP A 311 -5.00 2.40 -7.99
N THR A 312 -5.63 3.36 -7.30
CA THR A 312 -6.45 3.07 -6.11
C THR A 312 -7.68 2.25 -6.46
N ALA A 313 -8.50 2.72 -7.38
CA ALA A 313 -9.74 2.05 -7.72
C ALA A 313 -9.52 0.75 -8.51
N GLY A 314 -8.50 0.72 -9.38
CA GLY A 314 -8.06 -0.49 -10.08
C GLY A 314 -7.60 -1.58 -9.11
N GLY A 315 -6.80 -1.23 -8.10
CA GLY A 315 -6.37 -2.13 -7.05
C GLY A 315 -7.55 -2.72 -6.27
N VAL A 316 -8.51 -1.88 -5.85
CA VAL A 316 -9.72 -2.35 -5.14
C VAL A 316 -10.53 -3.32 -6.00
N ALA A 317 -10.65 -3.09 -7.31
CA ALA A 317 -11.34 -4.01 -8.22
C ALA A 317 -10.61 -5.37 -8.32
N GLN A 318 -9.27 -5.37 -8.38
CA GLN A 318 -8.47 -6.60 -8.38
C GLN A 318 -8.66 -7.40 -7.08
N TYR A 319 -8.63 -6.72 -5.91
CA TYR A 319 -8.91 -7.35 -4.61
C TYR A 319 -10.29 -8.01 -4.59
N ALA A 320 -11.32 -7.33 -5.11
CA ALA A 320 -12.67 -7.84 -5.15
C ALA A 320 -12.87 -9.00 -6.14
N MET A 321 -11.99 -9.14 -7.13
CA MET A 321 -12.05 -10.22 -8.12
C MET A 321 -11.47 -11.54 -7.58
N LEU A 322 -10.48 -11.50 -6.70
CA LEU A 322 -9.72 -12.68 -6.27
C LEU A 322 -10.58 -13.76 -5.59
N PRO A 323 -11.56 -13.44 -4.70
CA PRO A 323 -12.40 -14.46 -4.07
C PRO A 323 -13.19 -15.34 -5.06
N ALA A 324 -13.47 -14.84 -6.27
CA ALA A 324 -14.15 -15.64 -7.31
C ALA A 324 -13.28 -16.79 -7.84
N PHE A 325 -11.97 -16.72 -7.67
CA PHE A 325 -10.99 -17.73 -8.09
C PHE A 325 -10.36 -18.47 -6.92
N ASP A 326 -10.51 -17.95 -5.71
CA ASP A 326 -9.90 -18.47 -4.48
C ASP A 326 -10.91 -18.53 -3.32
N PRO A 327 -11.87 -19.44 -3.39
CA PRO A 327 -12.91 -19.59 -2.36
C PRO A 327 -12.35 -20.02 -0.98
N VAL A 328 -11.10 -20.47 -0.94
CA VAL A 328 -10.42 -20.91 0.29
C VAL A 328 -9.57 -19.81 0.91
N GLY A 329 -9.25 -18.76 0.16
CA GLY A 329 -8.47 -17.60 0.63
C GLY A 329 -6.94 -17.79 0.65
N ARG A 330 -6.40 -18.83 0.02
CA ARG A 330 -4.95 -19.09 -0.02
C ARG A 330 -4.17 -18.03 -0.79
N HIS A 331 -4.68 -17.63 -1.95
CA HIS A 331 -4.05 -16.64 -2.81
C HIS A 331 -4.22 -15.22 -2.25
N ILE A 332 -5.28 -14.96 -1.49
CA ILE A 332 -5.50 -13.68 -0.81
C ILE A 332 -4.33 -13.36 0.14
N ALA A 333 -3.78 -14.36 0.81
CA ALA A 333 -2.62 -14.20 1.69
C ALA A 333 -1.34 -13.77 0.95
N LEU A 334 -1.25 -14.01 -0.38
CA LEU A 334 -0.10 -13.63 -1.21
C LEU A 334 -0.15 -12.19 -1.71
N ILE A 335 -1.27 -11.49 -1.56
CA ILE A 335 -1.46 -10.11 -2.04
C ILE A 335 -0.35 -9.16 -1.58
N PRO A 336 -0.01 -9.09 -0.27
CA PRO A 336 1.05 -8.19 0.18
C PRO A 336 2.41 -8.49 -0.45
N ALA A 337 2.71 -9.80 -0.67
CA ALA A 337 3.95 -10.20 -1.31
C ALA A 337 3.98 -9.80 -2.79
N CYS A 338 2.89 -10.03 -3.54
CA CYS A 338 2.79 -9.65 -4.94
C CYS A 338 2.87 -8.13 -5.13
N ALA A 339 2.17 -7.36 -4.28
CA ALA A 339 2.23 -5.91 -4.28
C ALA A 339 3.64 -5.40 -3.93
N GLY A 340 4.26 -5.98 -2.90
CA GLY A 340 5.61 -5.64 -2.46
C GLY A 340 6.66 -5.92 -3.54
N ILE A 341 6.63 -7.11 -4.14
CA ILE A 341 7.54 -7.49 -5.24
C ILE A 341 7.35 -6.56 -6.43
N GLY A 342 6.11 -6.32 -6.85
CA GLY A 342 5.82 -5.40 -7.96
C GLY A 342 6.40 -4.01 -7.69
N SER A 343 6.04 -3.41 -6.56
CA SER A 343 6.50 -2.06 -6.20
C SER A 343 8.02 -1.98 -6.06
N ALA A 344 8.66 -2.97 -5.45
CA ALA A 344 10.11 -3.04 -5.30
C ALA A 344 10.83 -3.09 -6.66
N LEU A 345 10.36 -3.96 -7.56
CA LEU A 345 10.90 -4.06 -8.92
C LEU A 345 10.66 -2.77 -9.70
N GLY A 346 9.47 -2.18 -9.60
CA GLY A 346 9.16 -0.92 -10.26
C GLY A 346 10.06 0.22 -9.81
N SER A 347 10.20 0.42 -8.50
CA SER A 347 11.02 1.51 -7.95
C SER A 347 12.50 1.37 -8.34
N SER A 348 13.08 0.17 -8.21
CA SER A 348 14.50 -0.06 -8.53
C SER A 348 14.77 0.05 -10.03
N MET A 349 13.91 -0.54 -10.86
CA MET A 349 14.03 -0.48 -12.31
C MET A 349 13.80 0.94 -12.83
N GLY A 350 12.80 1.65 -12.28
CA GLY A 350 12.56 3.05 -12.64
C GLY A 350 13.76 3.93 -12.38
N GLY A 351 14.40 3.80 -11.21
CA GLY A 351 15.61 4.53 -10.90
C GLY A 351 16.77 4.23 -11.84
N TYR A 352 17.00 2.96 -12.16
CA TYR A 352 18.02 2.55 -13.11
C TYR A 352 17.78 3.13 -14.52
N ILE A 353 16.53 3.08 -15.00
CA ILE A 353 16.18 3.62 -16.33
C ILE A 353 16.34 5.14 -16.37
N ILE A 354 15.97 5.84 -15.31
CA ILE A 354 16.14 7.31 -15.23
C ILE A 354 17.62 7.68 -15.32
N ASP A 355 18.50 6.98 -14.60
CA ASP A 355 19.95 7.25 -14.62
C ASP A 355 20.60 6.92 -15.97
N THR A 356 20.14 5.84 -16.64
CA THR A 356 20.78 5.35 -17.89
C THR A 356 20.13 5.90 -19.15
N SER A 357 18.91 6.44 -19.06
CA SER A 357 18.14 6.86 -20.24
C SER A 357 17.35 8.14 -19.96
N SER A 358 16.11 8.05 -19.48
CA SER A 358 15.27 9.24 -19.25
C SER A 358 14.06 8.95 -18.35
N PHE A 359 13.45 10.02 -17.82
CA PHE A 359 12.17 9.95 -17.15
C PHE A 359 11.05 9.46 -18.10
N ALA A 360 11.05 9.93 -19.36
CA ALA A 360 10.03 9.53 -20.34
C ALA A 360 9.98 8.00 -20.51
N LEU A 361 11.12 7.35 -20.75
CA LEU A 361 11.20 5.91 -20.89
C LEU A 361 10.75 5.17 -19.62
N ALA A 362 11.12 5.66 -18.43
CA ALA A 362 10.69 5.06 -17.18
C ALA A 362 9.16 5.08 -17.03
N TYR A 363 8.52 6.19 -17.40
CA TYR A 363 7.05 6.32 -17.33
C TYR A 363 6.33 5.57 -18.45
N GLU A 364 6.93 5.42 -19.64
CA GLU A 364 6.42 4.53 -20.70
C GLU A 364 6.42 3.06 -20.23
N ILE A 365 7.48 2.63 -19.55
CA ILE A 365 7.56 1.29 -18.96
C ILE A 365 6.54 1.15 -17.82
N ALA A 366 6.33 2.17 -17.00
CA ALA A 366 5.28 2.17 -16.00
C ALA A 366 3.88 2.01 -16.65
N ALA A 367 3.63 2.70 -17.77
CA ALA A 367 2.39 2.53 -18.53
C ALA A 367 2.25 1.12 -19.11
N ALA A 368 3.35 0.53 -19.62
CA ALA A 368 3.36 -0.85 -20.09
C ALA A 368 3.00 -1.84 -18.98
N PHE A 369 3.53 -1.67 -17.77
CA PHE A 369 3.14 -2.48 -16.62
C PHE A 369 1.65 -2.31 -16.28
N ALA A 370 1.12 -1.10 -16.27
CA ALA A 370 -0.31 -0.88 -16.03
C ALA A 370 -1.18 -1.53 -17.12
N ALA A 371 -0.75 -1.48 -18.38
CA ALA A 371 -1.42 -2.18 -19.49
C ALA A 371 -1.37 -3.72 -19.33
N LEU A 372 -0.23 -4.28 -18.89
CA LEU A 372 -0.12 -5.70 -18.55
C LEU A 372 -1.02 -6.09 -17.39
N ALA A 373 -1.23 -5.18 -16.43
CA ALA A 373 -2.20 -5.40 -15.35
C ALA A 373 -3.63 -5.53 -15.91
N VAL A 374 -4.03 -4.64 -16.85
CA VAL A 374 -5.33 -4.75 -17.57
C VAL A 374 -5.43 -6.10 -18.28
N ALA A 375 -4.43 -6.45 -19.10
CA ALA A 375 -4.43 -7.66 -19.90
C ALA A 375 -4.54 -8.92 -19.02
N SER A 376 -3.76 -9.00 -17.95
CA SER A 376 -3.77 -10.13 -17.01
C SER A 376 -5.12 -10.27 -16.29
N MET A 377 -5.74 -9.14 -15.91
CA MET A 377 -7.06 -9.13 -15.28
C MET A 377 -8.16 -9.61 -16.25
N LEU A 378 -8.13 -9.16 -17.50
CA LEU A 378 -9.08 -9.59 -18.54
C LEU A 378 -8.89 -11.07 -18.88
N ALA A 379 -7.64 -11.55 -18.95
CA ALA A 379 -7.34 -12.96 -19.16
C ALA A 379 -7.88 -13.83 -18.02
N ALA A 380 -7.75 -13.39 -16.76
CA ALA A 380 -8.33 -14.09 -15.61
C ALA A 380 -9.86 -14.21 -15.75
N ASN A 381 -10.52 -13.12 -16.10
CA ASN A 381 -11.97 -13.13 -16.31
C ASN A 381 -12.41 -14.07 -17.44
N TRP A 382 -11.68 -14.07 -18.56
CA TRP A 382 -11.96 -14.96 -19.68
C TRP A 382 -11.84 -16.45 -19.29
N LEU A 383 -10.78 -16.83 -18.57
CA LEU A 383 -10.60 -18.19 -18.03
C LEU A 383 -11.73 -18.58 -17.07
N GLY A 384 -12.17 -17.67 -16.22
CA GLY A 384 -13.28 -17.88 -15.30
C GLY A 384 -14.62 -18.09 -16.02
N SER A 385 -14.87 -17.33 -17.09
CA SER A 385 -16.07 -17.45 -17.92
C SER A 385 -16.11 -18.79 -18.66
N LYS A 386 -14.98 -19.19 -19.26
CA LYS A 386 -14.85 -20.46 -19.97
C LYS A 386 -15.11 -21.67 -19.09
N ARG A 387 -14.58 -21.67 -17.85
CA ARG A 387 -14.83 -22.73 -16.86
C ARG A 387 -16.31 -22.83 -16.46
N ARG A 388 -16.98 -21.70 -16.25
CA ARG A 388 -18.42 -21.66 -15.94
C ARG A 388 -19.25 -22.22 -17.10
N ALA A 389 -18.92 -21.94 -18.34
CA ALA A 389 -19.60 -22.47 -19.51
C ALA A 389 -19.42 -24.00 -19.62
N LEU A 390 -18.22 -24.52 -19.40
CA LEU A 390 -17.93 -25.96 -19.45
C LEU A 390 -18.56 -26.71 -18.26
N GLY A 391 -18.53 -26.17 -17.05
CA GLY A 391 -19.18 -26.77 -15.87
C GLY A 391 -20.70 -26.78 -15.97
N GLY A 392 -21.32 -25.80 -16.62
CA GLY A 392 -22.76 -25.79 -16.89
C GLY A 392 -23.22 -26.85 -17.88
N ILE A 393 -22.34 -27.32 -18.75
CA ILE A 393 -22.62 -28.41 -19.70
C ILE A 393 -22.62 -29.78 -18.99
N GLN A 394 -21.75 -29.99 -17.99
CA GLN A 394 -21.67 -31.24 -17.23
C GLN A 394 -22.88 -31.46 -16.30
N LEU A 395 -23.54 -30.39 -15.83
CA LEU A 395 -24.74 -30.49 -14.97
C LEU A 395 -26.05 -30.73 -15.76
N ARG A 396 -26.00 -30.77 -17.11
CA ARG A 396 -27.14 -31.07 -17.98
C ARG A 396 -27.09 -32.46 -18.64
N SER A 397 -26.33 -33.40 -18.11
CA SER A 397 -26.47 -34.81 -18.53
C SER A 397 -27.81 -35.33 -18.02
N PRO A 398 -28.70 -35.81 -18.89
CA PRO A 398 -30.00 -36.30 -18.47
C PRO A 398 -29.80 -37.58 -17.65
N THR A 399 -30.31 -37.53 -16.43
CA THR A 399 -30.60 -38.78 -15.70
C THR A 399 -31.70 -39.50 -16.48
N HIS A 400 -31.32 -40.58 -17.14
CA HIS A 400 -32.24 -41.58 -17.62
C HIS A 400 -32.72 -42.46 -16.45
#